data_bf4e83c4b6356fb800cedc17125b4952
#
_entry.id   bf4e83c4b6356fb800cedc17125b4952
#
_cell.length_a   1.000
_cell.length_b   1.000
_cell.length_c   1.000
_cell.angle_alpha   90.00
_cell.angle_beta   90.00
_cell.angle_gamma   90.00
#
_symmetry.space_group_name_H-M   'P 1'
#
loop_
_entity.id
_entity.type
_entity.pdbx_description
1 polymer ?
#
loop_
_entity_poly.entity_id
_entity_poly.type
_entity_poly.pdbx_seq_one_letter_code
_entity_poly.pdbx_strand_id
1 'polypeptide(L)'
;MTVTARTLEPDVMTELRTLRARVPHLTGSLVASVDGLLIADDLPPSVEPSGMAAVTASGLSLAHRIAQTAHGGAFHEVVIRGVDGYVVTYSAGPAASLTVLAEAGVNVGRLHLEARPTARGIAAHLAARPAAPHRA
;
A
#
# COMPACT_ATOMS: atom_id res chain seq x y z
N MET A 1 23.96 -0.90 -2.42
CA MET A 1 23.54 -0.65 -1.80
C MET A 1 22.26 -0.65 -1.67
N THR A 2 21.77 -1.30 -1.68
CA THR A 2 20.55 -1.55 -1.81
C THR A 2 19.72 -1.52 -0.65
N VAL A 3 20.20 -1.66 0.50
CA VAL A 3 19.39 -1.58 1.65
C VAL A 3 18.84 -0.27 1.81
N THR A 4 19.32 0.60 1.04
CA THR A 4 18.95 1.94 1.25
C THR A 4 17.57 2.32 0.84
N ALA A 5 16.90 1.51 0.02
CA ALA A 5 15.57 1.89 -0.42
C ALA A 5 14.64 2.10 0.76
N ARG A 6 14.60 1.18 1.70
CA ARG A 6 13.73 1.33 2.84
C ARG A 6 14.19 2.36 3.83
N THR A 7 15.48 2.50 4.02
CA THR A 7 15.98 3.49 4.95
C THR A 7 15.83 4.90 4.45
N LEU A 8 15.61 5.07 3.14
CA LEU A 8 15.37 6.38 2.57
C LEU A 8 13.93 6.83 2.68
N GLU A 9 13.06 6.01 3.27
CA GLU A 9 11.65 6.35 3.40
C GLU A 9 11.18 6.28 4.86
N PRO A 10 11.85 6.98 5.77
CA PRO A 10 11.46 6.91 7.18
C PRO A 10 10.07 7.46 7.44
N ASP A 11 9.62 8.45 6.67
CA ASP A 11 8.30 9.02 6.85
C ASP A 11 7.21 8.04 6.43
N VAL A 12 7.46 7.28 5.38
CA VAL A 12 6.52 6.24 4.94
C VAL A 12 6.42 5.15 6.01
N MET A 13 7.55 4.72 6.57
CA MET A 13 7.52 3.73 7.65
C MET A 13 6.75 4.23 8.87
N THR A 14 6.87 5.50 9.20
CA THR A 14 6.13 6.08 10.30
C THR A 14 4.62 6.01 10.03
N GLU A 15 4.20 6.27 8.80
CA GLU A 15 2.80 6.15 8.43
C GLU A 15 2.30 4.71 8.62
N LEU A 16 3.09 3.72 8.22
CA LEU A 16 2.70 2.33 8.36
C LEU A 16 2.57 1.92 9.82
N ARG A 17 3.53 2.32 10.65
CA ARG A 17 3.49 2.00 12.08
C ARG A 17 2.34 2.68 12.79
N THR A 18 2.05 3.92 12.43
CA THR A 18 0.93 4.66 13.00
C THR A 18 -0.40 3.99 12.65
N LEU A 19 -0.55 3.56 11.40
CA LEU A 19 -1.76 2.86 10.98
C LEU A 19 -1.95 1.59 11.80
N ARG A 20 -0.89 0.81 11.95
CA ARG A 20 -0.97 -0.43 12.72
C ARG A 20 -1.36 -0.19 14.17
N ALA A 21 -0.87 0.89 14.76
CA ALA A 21 -1.20 1.24 16.14
C ALA A 21 -2.65 1.67 16.30
N ARG A 22 -3.25 2.23 15.26
CA ARG A 22 -4.61 2.77 15.34
C ARG A 22 -5.70 1.79 15.00
N VAL A 23 -5.39 0.74 14.25
CA VAL A 23 -6.41 -0.22 13.80
C VAL A 23 -6.08 -1.60 14.34
N PRO A 24 -6.91 -2.12 15.26
CA PRO A 24 -6.70 -3.48 15.77
C PRO A 24 -6.84 -4.51 14.66
N HIS A 25 -6.17 -5.64 14.82
CA HIS A 25 -6.24 -6.79 13.92
C HIS A 25 -5.50 -6.63 12.60
N LEU A 26 -4.67 -5.60 12.45
CA LEU A 26 -3.79 -5.55 11.30
C LEU A 26 -2.62 -6.48 11.50
N THR A 27 -2.25 -7.22 10.47
CA THR A 27 -1.13 -8.15 10.52
C THR A 27 0.08 -7.65 9.74
N GLY A 28 -0.11 -6.65 8.92
CA GLY A 28 1.01 -6.06 8.19
C GLY A 28 0.55 -5.08 7.14
N SER A 29 1.52 -4.42 6.52
CA SER A 29 1.25 -3.48 5.45
C SER A 29 2.48 -3.30 4.58
N LEU A 30 2.27 -2.76 3.38
CA LEU A 30 3.38 -2.43 2.50
C LEU A 30 3.00 -1.30 1.56
N VAL A 31 4.01 -0.61 1.09
CA VAL A 31 3.88 0.41 0.05
C VAL A 31 4.72 -0.05 -1.14
N ALA A 32 4.13 -0.03 -2.31
CA ALA A 32 4.80 -0.43 -3.54
C ALA A 32 4.58 0.63 -4.61
N SER A 33 5.51 0.71 -5.56
CA SER A 33 5.31 1.54 -6.74
C SER A 33 4.29 0.87 -7.67
N VAL A 34 3.77 1.63 -8.62
CA VAL A 34 2.84 1.06 -9.61
C VAL A 34 3.52 -0.01 -10.47
N ASP A 35 4.84 0.00 -10.53
CA ASP A 35 5.60 -1.01 -11.28
C ASP A 35 5.87 -2.27 -10.45
N GLY A 36 5.38 -2.32 -9.22
CA GLY A 36 5.54 -3.51 -8.40
C GLY A 36 6.81 -3.56 -7.58
N LEU A 37 7.52 -2.45 -7.44
CA LEU A 37 8.73 -2.40 -6.63
C LEU A 37 8.40 -2.01 -5.19
N LEU A 38 9.00 -2.72 -4.24
CA LEU A 38 8.78 -2.45 -2.83
C LEU A 38 9.39 -1.11 -2.44
N ILE A 39 8.61 -0.28 -1.76
CA ILE A 39 9.09 0.99 -1.22
C ILE A 39 9.33 0.89 0.29
N ALA A 40 8.37 0.32 1.01
CA ALA A 40 8.50 0.12 2.45
C ALA A 40 7.54 -0.99 2.88
N ASP A 41 7.84 -1.67 3.97
CA ASP A 41 6.93 -2.69 4.47
C ASP A 41 7.01 -2.86 5.98
N ASP A 42 5.89 -3.32 6.53
CA ASP A 42 5.74 -3.77 7.90
C ASP A 42 4.99 -5.10 7.84
N LEU A 43 5.55 -6.06 7.11
CA LEU A 43 4.91 -7.34 6.87
C LEU A 43 5.36 -8.40 7.87
N PRO A 44 4.51 -9.41 8.16
CA PRO A 44 4.95 -10.51 9.01
C PRO A 44 5.99 -11.36 8.27
N PRO A 45 6.83 -12.11 9.02
CA PRO A 45 7.88 -12.91 8.39
C PRO A 45 7.37 -13.95 7.38
N SER A 46 6.12 -14.34 7.49
CA SER A 46 5.53 -15.32 6.60
C SER A 46 5.24 -14.80 5.20
N VAL A 47 5.33 -13.49 4.99
CA VAL A 47 5.03 -12.87 3.70
C VAL A 47 6.31 -12.29 3.13
N GLU A 48 6.68 -12.72 1.93
CA GLU A 48 7.88 -12.22 1.27
C GLU A 48 7.56 -10.86 0.63
N PRO A 49 8.25 -9.78 1.05
CA PRO A 49 7.82 -8.42 0.68
C PRO A 49 7.88 -8.11 -0.81
N SER A 50 8.93 -8.53 -1.50
CA SER A 50 9.09 -8.20 -2.92
C SER A 50 8.05 -8.90 -3.77
N GLY A 51 7.77 -10.17 -3.47
CA GLY A 51 6.72 -10.92 -4.16
C GLY A 51 5.36 -10.33 -3.91
N MET A 52 5.08 -9.95 -2.67
CA MET A 52 3.80 -9.33 -2.34
C MET A 52 3.64 -7.99 -3.05
N ALA A 53 4.70 -7.20 -3.13
CA ALA A 53 4.67 -5.93 -3.85
C ALA A 53 4.30 -6.13 -5.32
N ALA A 54 4.90 -7.13 -5.97
CA ALA A 54 4.62 -7.41 -7.37
C ALA A 54 3.17 -7.87 -7.58
N VAL A 55 2.70 -8.76 -6.72
CA VAL A 55 1.33 -9.30 -6.83
C VAL A 55 0.29 -8.21 -6.59
N THR A 56 0.49 -7.37 -5.57
CA THR A 56 -0.47 -6.32 -5.29
C THR A 56 -0.50 -5.25 -6.37
N ALA A 57 0.63 -4.94 -6.97
CA ALA A 57 0.67 -4.01 -8.11
C ALA A 57 -0.14 -4.56 -9.29
N SER A 58 0.00 -5.86 -9.57
CA SER A 58 -0.79 -6.50 -10.63
C SER A 58 -2.27 -6.48 -10.31
N GLY A 59 -2.63 -6.79 -9.07
CA GLY A 59 -4.03 -6.77 -8.63
C GLY A 59 -4.64 -5.38 -8.72
N LEU A 60 -3.88 -4.37 -8.35
CA LEU A 60 -4.33 -2.98 -8.42
C LEU A 60 -4.56 -2.57 -9.88
N SER A 61 -3.65 -2.93 -10.76
CA SER A 61 -3.78 -2.64 -12.18
C SER A 61 -5.04 -3.27 -12.77
N LEU A 62 -5.30 -4.53 -12.41
CA LEU A 62 -6.49 -5.22 -12.87
C LEU A 62 -7.76 -4.59 -12.31
N ALA A 63 -7.76 -4.25 -11.02
CA ALA A 63 -8.91 -3.61 -10.39
C ALA A 63 -9.21 -2.25 -11.03
N HIS A 64 -8.15 -1.51 -11.38
CA HIS A 64 -8.31 -0.24 -12.08
C HIS A 64 -9.00 -0.43 -13.44
N ARG A 65 -8.60 -1.46 -14.18
CA ARG A 65 -9.24 -1.76 -15.46
C ARG A 65 -10.69 -2.15 -15.30
N ILE A 66 -11.00 -2.93 -14.26
CA ILE A 66 -12.38 -3.31 -13.98
C ILE A 66 -13.23 -2.07 -13.68
N ALA A 67 -12.72 -1.20 -12.83
CA ALA A 67 -13.45 0.03 -12.46
C ALA A 67 -13.67 0.92 -13.69
N GLN A 68 -12.64 1.09 -14.51
CA GLN A 68 -12.75 1.90 -15.71
C GLN A 68 -13.74 1.31 -16.73
N THR A 69 -13.72 0.00 -16.89
CA THR A 69 -14.63 -0.66 -17.81
C THR A 69 -16.08 -0.51 -17.35
N ALA A 70 -16.32 -0.62 -16.05
CA ALA A 70 -17.67 -0.56 -15.51
C ALA A 70 -18.22 0.85 -15.39
N HIS A 71 -17.41 1.80 -14.95
CA HIS A 71 -17.88 3.12 -14.58
C HIS A 71 -17.11 4.28 -15.19
N GLY A 72 -15.94 4.02 -15.75
CA GLY A 72 -15.13 5.06 -16.39
C GLY A 72 -14.47 6.04 -15.45
N GLY A 73 -14.49 5.82 -14.15
CA GLY A 73 -13.93 6.77 -13.19
C GLY A 73 -12.59 6.33 -12.66
N ALA A 74 -12.02 7.19 -11.83
CA ALA A 74 -10.77 6.88 -11.15
C ALA A 74 -10.97 5.76 -10.13
N PHE A 75 -9.93 4.93 -9.98
CA PHE A 75 -9.95 3.84 -9.02
C PHE A 75 -9.42 4.34 -7.67
N HIS A 76 -10.05 3.89 -6.59
CA HIS A 76 -9.62 4.25 -5.24
C HIS A 76 -9.02 3.10 -4.45
N GLU A 77 -9.68 1.95 -4.44
CA GLU A 77 -9.23 0.85 -3.58
C GLU A 77 -9.91 -0.45 -3.98
N VAL A 78 -9.27 -1.55 -3.59
CA VAL A 78 -9.84 -2.88 -3.77
C VAL A 78 -9.77 -3.64 -2.45
N VAL A 79 -10.85 -4.33 -2.11
CA VAL A 79 -10.94 -5.15 -0.91
C VAL A 79 -11.01 -6.60 -1.32
N ILE A 80 -10.09 -7.40 -0.81
CA ILE A 80 -10.07 -8.84 -1.03
C ILE A 80 -10.40 -9.50 0.30
N ARG A 81 -11.50 -10.23 0.35
CA ARG A 81 -11.89 -10.97 1.54
C ARG A 81 -11.58 -12.44 1.33
N GLY A 82 -10.67 -12.95 2.13
CA GLY A 82 -10.36 -14.38 2.15
C GLY A 82 -11.01 -15.04 3.35
N VAL A 83 -10.86 -16.35 3.46
CA VAL A 83 -11.39 -17.09 4.59
C VAL A 83 -10.74 -16.63 5.90
N ASP A 84 -9.43 -16.38 5.85
CA ASP A 84 -8.67 -16.07 7.05
C ASP A 84 -8.42 -14.58 7.28
N GLY A 85 -8.86 -13.74 6.39
CA GLY A 85 -8.63 -12.32 6.58
C GLY A 85 -8.86 -11.50 5.33
N TYR A 86 -8.41 -10.25 5.40
CA TYR A 86 -8.60 -9.28 4.33
C TYR A 86 -7.26 -8.78 3.81
N VAL A 87 -7.24 -8.47 2.53
CA VAL A 87 -6.15 -7.69 1.93
C VAL A 87 -6.82 -6.51 1.24
N VAL A 88 -6.45 -5.31 1.64
CA VAL A 88 -7.05 -4.09 1.09
C VAL A 88 -5.93 -3.24 0.49
N THR A 89 -6.09 -2.87 -0.77
CA THR A 89 -5.09 -2.05 -1.45
C THR A 89 -5.71 -0.71 -1.82
N TYR A 90 -5.05 0.35 -1.41
CA TYR A 90 -5.47 1.73 -1.65
C TYR A 90 -4.49 2.39 -2.61
N SER A 91 -5.03 3.21 -3.50
CA SER A 91 -4.17 4.06 -4.31
C SER A 91 -3.50 5.09 -3.40
N ALA A 92 -2.19 5.26 -3.55
CA ALA A 92 -1.42 6.23 -2.78
C ALA A 92 -0.80 7.23 -3.76
N GLY A 93 -1.65 7.98 -4.43
CA GLY A 93 -1.24 8.88 -5.50
C GLY A 93 -1.06 8.13 -6.82
N PRO A 94 -0.58 8.81 -7.85
CA PRO A 94 -0.45 8.21 -9.18
C PRO A 94 0.68 7.20 -9.31
N ALA A 95 1.61 7.19 -8.36
CA ALA A 95 2.82 6.39 -8.51
C ALA A 95 2.94 5.23 -7.53
N ALA A 96 2.03 5.08 -6.58
CA ALA A 96 2.20 4.09 -5.52
C ALA A 96 0.88 3.56 -4.99
N SER A 97 0.97 2.50 -4.20
CA SER A 97 -0.17 1.89 -3.53
C SER A 97 0.19 1.53 -2.09
N LEU A 98 -0.82 1.52 -1.24
CA LEU A 98 -0.72 1.03 0.14
C LEU A 98 -1.56 -0.24 0.24
N THR A 99 -0.95 -1.34 0.65
CA THR A 99 -1.66 -2.60 0.87
C THR A 99 -1.62 -2.94 2.35
N VAL A 100 -2.78 -3.31 2.90
CA VAL A 100 -2.93 -3.64 4.31
C VAL A 100 -3.45 -5.07 4.43
N LEU A 101 -2.80 -5.86 5.28
CA LEU A 101 -3.23 -7.21 5.61
C LEU A 101 -3.90 -7.18 6.98
N ALA A 102 -5.03 -7.85 7.11
CA ALA A 102 -5.77 -7.85 8.36
C ALA A 102 -6.42 -9.21 8.61
N GLU A 103 -6.59 -9.53 9.90
CA GLU A 103 -7.31 -10.72 10.31
C GLU A 103 -8.79 -10.60 10.02
N ALA A 104 -9.48 -11.73 9.99
CA ALA A 104 -10.91 -11.77 9.68
C ALA A 104 -11.76 -10.91 10.63
N GLY A 105 -11.30 -10.70 11.86
CA GLY A 105 -12.02 -9.89 12.84
C GLY A 105 -11.83 -8.38 12.70
N VAL A 106 -11.12 -7.90 11.69
CA VAL A 106 -10.89 -6.48 11.54
C VAL A 106 -12.21 -5.75 11.26
N ASN A 107 -12.33 -4.54 11.81
CA ASN A 107 -13.43 -3.66 11.46
C ASN A 107 -13.03 -2.92 10.18
N VAL A 108 -13.62 -3.34 9.06
CA VAL A 108 -13.26 -2.80 7.74
C VAL A 108 -13.58 -1.31 7.63
N GLY A 109 -14.69 -0.88 8.23
CA GLY A 109 -15.04 0.54 8.23
C GLY A 109 -13.99 1.38 8.93
N ARG A 110 -13.53 0.91 10.09
CA ARG A 110 -12.46 1.60 10.80
C ARG A 110 -11.16 1.58 10.02
N LEU A 111 -10.86 0.45 9.37
CA LEU A 111 -9.67 0.36 8.54
C LEU A 111 -9.72 1.42 7.44
N HIS A 112 -10.83 1.55 6.73
CA HIS A 112 -10.96 2.56 5.68
C HIS A 112 -10.80 3.97 6.24
N LEU A 113 -11.38 4.22 7.41
CA LEU A 113 -11.34 5.54 8.03
C LEU A 113 -9.90 5.96 8.33
N GLU A 114 -9.07 5.02 8.75
CA GLU A 114 -7.67 5.31 9.08
C GLU A 114 -6.73 5.15 7.88
N ALA A 115 -6.98 4.19 7.02
CA ALA A 115 -6.07 3.87 5.93
C ALA A 115 -6.15 4.88 4.76
N ARG A 116 -7.32 5.43 4.49
CA ARG A 116 -7.44 6.39 3.40
C ARG A 116 -6.60 7.65 3.64
N PRO A 117 -6.65 8.28 4.84
CA PRO A 117 -5.73 9.38 5.12
C PRO A 117 -4.26 8.95 5.11
N THR A 118 -3.97 7.73 5.58
CA THR A 118 -2.61 7.21 5.54
C THR A 118 -2.10 7.12 4.10
N ALA A 119 -2.91 6.62 3.19
CA ALA A 119 -2.53 6.55 1.78
C ALA A 119 -2.27 7.94 1.19
N ARG A 120 -3.10 8.92 1.56
CA ARG A 120 -2.88 10.30 1.13
C ARG A 120 -1.58 10.88 1.70
N GLY A 121 -1.29 10.58 2.96
CA GLY A 121 -0.04 11.01 3.58
C GLY A 121 1.18 10.39 2.92
N ILE A 122 1.10 9.10 2.59
CA ILE A 122 2.17 8.42 1.87
C ILE A 122 2.38 9.07 0.49
N ALA A 123 1.29 9.34 -0.22
CA ALA A 123 1.38 10.01 -1.51
C ALA A 123 2.09 11.35 -1.40
N ALA A 124 1.79 12.12 -0.34
CA ALA A 124 2.43 13.41 -0.11
C ALA A 124 3.93 13.26 0.18
N HIS A 125 4.31 12.27 1.00
CA HIS A 125 5.72 12.04 1.29
C HIS A 125 6.50 11.66 0.03
N LEU A 126 5.92 10.82 -0.81
CA LEU A 126 6.58 10.39 -2.04
C LEU A 126 6.68 11.52 -3.06
N ALA A 127 5.66 12.37 -3.14
CA ALA A 127 5.68 13.51 -4.05
C ALA A 127 6.69 14.57 -3.61
N ALA A 128 6.96 14.67 -2.32
CA ALA A 128 7.90 15.67 -1.80
C ALA A 128 9.35 15.26 -1.95
N ARG A 129 9.63 14.01 -2.32
CA ARG A 129 11.01 13.58 -2.48
C ARG A 129 11.64 14.30 -3.66
N PRO A 130 12.92 14.67 -3.54
CA PRO A 130 13.61 15.19 -4.69
C PRO A 130 13.67 14.15 -5.79
N ALA A 131 13.55 14.57 -7.02
CA ALA A 131 13.71 13.64 -8.14
C ALA A 131 15.13 13.08 -8.11
N ALA A 132 15.28 11.82 -8.53
CA ALA A 132 16.59 11.22 -8.63
C ALA A 132 17.39 12.01 -9.66
N PRO A 133 18.71 12.13 -9.46
CA PRO A 133 19.53 12.82 -10.46
C PRO A 133 19.36 12.17 -11.81
N HIS A 134 19.16 13.00 -12.78
CA HIS A 134 18.96 12.48 -14.11
C HIS A 134 20.27 11.96 -14.69
N ARG A 135 20.22 10.78 -15.38
CA ARG A 135 21.36 10.24 -15.82
C ARG A 135 21.37 10.44 -17.21
N ALA A 136 22.15 11.12 -17.73
CA ALA A 136 22.19 11.36 -19.18
C ALA A 136 22.57 10.12 -19.96
#